data_5ea22f0ac39be9560f7516c6062605e3
#
_entry.id   5ea22f0ac39be9560f7516c6062605e3
#
_cell.length_a   1.000
_cell.length_b   1.000
_cell.length_c   1.000
_cell.angle_alpha   90.00
_cell.angle_beta   90.00
_cell.angle_gamma   90.00
#
_symmetry.space_group_name_H-M   'P 1'
#
loop_
_entity.id
_entity.type
_entity.pdbx_description
1 polymer ?
#
loop_
_entity_poly.entity_id
_entity_poly.type
_entity_poly.pdbx_seq_one_letter_code
_entity_poly.pdbx_strand_id
1 'polypeptide(L)'
;LVRATIAKTSFILFMLPAWEQGAPLQYLSGAGDKAAPVVSLTWGVLVISLVVLVLIAGLLAGAIWHRPAFPLAEPGARRPLGQAQGGLNWLWIGVGLSTLVLLFTVVWTVRVLAHIEAPPVKPAVTIEVTGRQWWWQVRYLAGDPSRSFVTANEIHIPVGEPVRFRLIGGDVIHSFWVPQLAGKMDAIPGQTNETWLEAAVPGSYRGQCT
;
A
#
# COMPACT_ATOMS: atom_id res chain seq x y z
N LEU A 1 -16.21 8.28 4.52
CA LEU A 1 -15.29 8.80 5.53
C LEU A 1 -15.24 7.83 6.71
N VAL A 2 -14.07 7.33 7.06
CA VAL A 2 -13.89 6.46 8.24
C VAL A 2 -13.40 7.31 9.39
N ARG A 3 -14.13 7.33 10.52
CA ARG A 3 -13.73 8.01 11.75
C ARG A 3 -13.34 7.01 12.81
N ALA A 4 -12.19 7.19 13.41
CA ALA A 4 -11.72 6.43 14.55
C ALA A 4 -11.96 7.23 15.85
N THR A 5 -12.78 6.72 16.74
CA THR A 5 -13.20 7.39 17.96
C THR A 5 -12.67 6.69 19.19
N ILE A 6 -12.21 7.45 20.19
CA ILE A 6 -11.75 6.91 21.47
C ILE A 6 -12.98 6.50 22.29
N ALA A 7 -13.05 5.25 22.71
CA ALA A 7 -14.11 4.69 23.55
C ALA A 7 -13.93 5.00 25.05
N LYS A 8 -13.40 6.17 25.44
CA LYS A 8 -13.40 6.66 26.83
C LYS A 8 -13.63 8.17 26.85
N THR A 9 -14.83 8.53 27.29
CA THR A 9 -15.28 9.78 27.91
C THR A 9 -14.23 10.91 28.01
N SER A 10 -14.09 11.68 26.92
CA SER A 10 -13.76 13.09 27.00
C SER A 10 -14.39 13.75 25.77
N PHE A 11 -15.50 14.44 26.02
CA PHE A 11 -16.24 15.23 25.04
C PHE A 11 -15.41 16.48 24.72
N ILE A 12 -14.37 16.31 23.92
CA ILE A 12 -13.70 17.41 23.26
C ILE A 12 -14.20 17.37 21.82
N LEU A 13 -15.18 18.23 21.54
CA LEU A 13 -15.62 18.56 20.20
C LEU A 13 -14.43 19.25 19.51
N PHE A 14 -13.55 18.45 18.91
CA PHE A 14 -12.51 18.97 18.03
C PHE A 14 -13.21 19.36 16.73
N MET A 15 -13.53 20.64 16.58
CA MET A 15 -13.83 21.22 15.27
C MET A 15 -12.57 21.08 14.41
N LEU A 16 -12.49 20.01 13.62
CA LEU A 16 -11.46 19.89 12.59
C LEU A 16 -11.65 21.04 11.61
N PRO A 17 -10.61 21.77 11.27
CA PRO A 17 -10.70 22.90 10.35
C PRO A 17 -11.17 22.43 8.96
N ALA A 18 -11.99 23.22 8.31
CA ALA A 18 -12.64 22.89 7.02
C ALA A 18 -11.70 22.46 5.89
N TRP A 19 -10.41 22.78 5.97
CA TRP A 19 -9.40 22.37 4.99
C TRP A 19 -9.03 20.87 5.07
N GLU A 20 -9.29 20.18 6.18
CA GLU A 20 -9.09 18.73 6.27
C GLU A 20 -10.08 17.93 5.41
N GLN A 21 -11.23 18.51 5.08
CA GLN A 21 -12.23 17.84 4.23
C GLN A 21 -11.77 17.71 2.77
N GLY A 22 -10.77 18.48 2.35
CA GLY A 22 -10.18 18.47 1.01
C GLY A 22 -8.78 17.84 0.94
N ALA A 23 -8.26 17.28 2.04
CA ALA A 23 -6.94 16.68 2.06
C ALA A 23 -6.82 15.55 1.02
N PRO A 24 -5.73 15.51 0.24
CA PRO A 24 -5.52 14.42 -0.71
C PRO A 24 -5.46 13.08 0.04
N LEU A 25 -5.78 12.00 -0.67
CA LEU A 25 -5.65 10.65 -0.14
C LEU A 25 -4.19 10.39 0.23
N GLN A 26 -3.90 10.29 1.52
CA GLN A 26 -2.53 10.16 2.03
C GLN A 26 -2.09 8.69 2.04
N TYR A 27 -2.02 8.07 0.86
CA TYR A 27 -1.66 6.65 0.70
C TYR A 27 -0.19 6.32 0.99
N LEU A 28 0.68 7.32 1.18
CA LEU A 28 2.08 7.15 1.59
C LEU A 28 2.30 7.36 3.10
N SER A 29 1.21 7.51 3.88
CA SER A 29 1.23 7.60 5.33
C SER A 29 0.29 6.54 5.91
N GLY A 30 0.83 5.50 6.54
CA GLY A 30 0.03 4.48 7.23
C GLY A 30 -0.37 4.95 8.63
N ALA A 31 -1.67 4.96 8.92
CA ALA A 31 -2.22 5.32 10.23
C ALA A 31 -2.87 4.13 10.94
N GLY A 32 -2.71 2.92 10.41
CA GLY A 32 -3.21 1.67 10.97
C GLY A 32 -2.23 0.53 10.80
N ASP A 33 -2.38 -0.50 11.61
CA ASP A 33 -1.48 -1.67 11.65
C ASP A 33 -1.45 -2.43 10.30
N LYS A 34 -2.54 -2.41 9.56
CA LYS A 34 -2.61 -3.02 8.23
C LYS A 34 -1.93 -2.17 7.14
N ALA A 35 -1.97 -0.84 7.24
CA ALA A 35 -1.39 0.06 6.23
C ALA A 35 0.11 0.30 6.45
N ALA A 36 0.57 0.39 7.70
CA ALA A 36 1.94 0.76 8.03
C ALA A 36 3.01 -0.15 7.39
N PRO A 37 2.90 -1.50 7.40
CA PRO A 37 3.86 -2.36 6.75
C PRO A 37 3.90 -2.20 5.22
N VAL A 38 2.76 -1.92 4.59
CA VAL A 38 2.66 -1.68 3.15
C VAL A 38 3.34 -0.37 2.77
N VAL A 39 3.12 0.69 3.56
CA VAL A 39 3.78 1.98 3.38
C VAL A 39 5.30 1.85 3.57
N SER A 40 5.75 1.12 4.59
CA SER A 40 7.17 0.82 4.82
C SER A 40 7.80 0.09 3.62
N LEU A 41 7.13 -0.94 3.10
CA LEU A 41 7.56 -1.67 1.90
C LEU A 41 7.66 -0.72 0.69
N THR A 42 6.64 0.14 0.49
CA THR A 42 6.61 1.10 -0.62
C THR A 42 7.80 2.05 -0.56
N TRP A 43 8.07 2.66 0.59
CA TRP A 43 9.23 3.53 0.77
C TRP A 43 10.56 2.79 0.57
N GLY A 44 10.68 1.57 1.09
CA GLY A 44 11.89 0.76 0.91
C GLY A 44 12.16 0.45 -0.57
N VAL A 45 11.13 0.04 -1.32
CA VAL A 45 11.26 -0.23 -2.76
C VAL A 45 11.56 1.05 -3.55
N LEU A 46 10.97 2.19 -3.17
CA LEU A 46 11.29 3.49 -3.79
C LEU A 46 12.76 3.87 -3.57
N VAL A 47 13.29 3.68 -2.36
CA VAL A 47 14.71 3.94 -2.06
C VAL A 47 15.62 3.02 -2.88
N ILE A 48 15.33 1.72 -2.93
CA ILE A 48 16.08 0.76 -3.75
C ILE A 48 16.07 1.20 -5.22
N SER A 49 14.91 1.56 -5.76
CA SER A 49 14.76 2.01 -7.15
C SER A 49 15.57 3.28 -7.42
N LEU A 50 15.54 4.24 -6.51
CA LEU A 50 16.31 5.48 -6.64
C LEU A 50 17.82 5.20 -6.62
N VAL A 51 18.30 4.34 -5.72
CA VAL A 51 19.71 3.95 -5.64
C VAL A 51 20.16 3.31 -6.96
N VAL A 52 19.37 2.37 -7.50
CA VAL A 52 19.66 1.71 -8.78
C VAL A 52 19.70 2.74 -9.93
N LEU A 53 18.72 3.66 -9.97
CA LEU A 53 18.66 4.72 -10.98
C LEU A 53 19.89 5.62 -10.93
N VAL A 54 20.29 6.08 -9.75
CA VAL A 54 21.46 6.94 -9.55
C VAL A 54 22.76 6.20 -9.93
N LEU A 55 22.86 4.92 -9.56
CA LEU A 55 24.00 4.08 -9.92
C LEU A 55 24.12 3.94 -11.43
N ILE A 56 23.04 3.59 -12.14
CA ILE A 56 23.04 3.46 -13.60
C ILE A 56 23.38 4.80 -14.26
N ALA A 57 22.77 5.89 -13.83
CA ALA A 57 23.03 7.23 -14.35
C ALA A 57 24.50 7.64 -14.14
N GLY A 58 25.07 7.34 -12.96
CA GLY A 58 26.47 7.59 -12.64
C GLY A 58 27.44 6.78 -13.52
N LEU A 59 27.15 5.49 -13.72
CA LEU A 59 27.94 4.63 -14.60
C LEU A 59 27.90 5.11 -16.05
N LEU A 60 26.71 5.50 -16.54
CA LEU A 60 26.56 6.05 -17.89
C LEU A 60 27.30 7.40 -18.05
N ALA A 61 27.14 8.30 -17.09
CA ALA A 61 27.86 9.57 -17.08
C ALA A 61 29.38 9.35 -17.05
N GLY A 62 29.86 8.45 -16.21
CA GLY A 62 31.28 8.06 -16.16
C GLY A 62 31.78 7.47 -17.48
N ALA A 63 31.00 6.59 -18.11
CA ALA A 63 31.35 6.00 -19.41
C ALA A 63 31.40 7.07 -20.52
N ILE A 64 30.51 8.07 -20.48
CA ILE A 64 30.51 9.20 -21.45
C ILE A 64 31.72 10.10 -21.21
N TRP A 65 32.02 10.41 -19.96
CA TRP A 65 33.12 11.35 -19.60
C TRP A 65 34.50 10.74 -19.83
N HIS A 66 34.65 9.44 -19.53
CA HIS A 66 35.91 8.71 -19.69
C HIS A 66 35.99 7.96 -21.03
N ARG A 67 35.33 8.47 -22.08
CA ARG A 67 35.49 7.85 -23.43
C ARG A 67 36.95 7.81 -23.80
N PRO A 68 37.59 6.61 -23.87
CA PRO A 68 38.92 6.52 -24.47
C PRO A 68 38.78 6.96 -25.93
N ALA A 69 39.72 7.79 -26.43
CA ALA A 69 39.84 8.07 -27.87
C ALA A 69 40.11 6.75 -28.56
N PHE A 70 39.06 6.14 -29.13
CA PHE A 70 39.25 4.93 -29.94
C PHE A 70 39.92 5.36 -31.24
N PRO A 71 41.09 4.83 -31.59
CA PRO A 71 41.62 4.95 -32.95
C PRO A 71 40.51 4.48 -33.92
N LEU A 72 40.28 5.25 -34.96
CA LEU A 72 39.36 4.84 -36.04
C LEU A 72 39.77 3.44 -36.47
N ALA A 73 38.86 2.45 -36.23
CA ALA A 73 39.13 1.08 -36.64
C ALA A 73 39.25 1.05 -38.15
N GLU A 74 40.29 0.42 -38.67
CA GLU A 74 40.40 0.13 -40.09
C GLU A 74 39.15 -0.56 -40.61
N PRO A 75 38.61 -0.17 -41.79
CA PRO A 75 37.44 -0.81 -42.37
C PRO A 75 37.66 -2.30 -42.52
N GLY A 76 36.91 -3.13 -41.77
CA GLY A 76 37.03 -4.60 -41.81
C GLY A 76 37.68 -5.26 -40.61
N ALA A 77 38.28 -4.55 -39.69
CA ALA A 77 38.82 -5.13 -38.46
C ALA A 77 37.67 -5.57 -37.54
N ARG A 78 37.33 -6.85 -37.55
CA ARG A 78 36.44 -7.48 -36.57
C ARG A 78 37.19 -7.55 -35.23
N ARG A 79 36.80 -6.70 -34.26
CA ARG A 79 37.29 -6.85 -32.88
C ARG A 79 36.74 -8.17 -32.32
N PRO A 80 37.57 -9.06 -31.78
CA PRO A 80 37.07 -10.25 -31.10
C PRO A 80 36.24 -9.81 -29.90
N LEU A 81 34.95 -10.12 -29.91
CA LEU A 81 34.09 -10.01 -28.76
C LEU A 81 34.58 -11.05 -27.72
N GLY A 82 35.36 -10.66 -26.74
CA GLY A 82 35.73 -11.57 -25.66
C GLY A 82 37.13 -11.47 -25.07
N GLN A 83 38.00 -10.55 -25.51
CA GLN A 83 39.35 -10.43 -24.94
C GLN A 83 39.44 -9.46 -23.72
N ALA A 84 38.34 -8.92 -23.21
CA ALA A 84 38.36 -8.24 -21.93
C ALA A 84 38.17 -9.27 -20.81
N GLN A 85 39.27 -9.91 -20.38
CA GLN A 85 39.29 -10.93 -19.30
C GLN A 85 38.70 -10.47 -17.95
N GLY A 86 38.26 -9.22 -17.80
CA GLY A 86 37.58 -8.69 -16.60
C GLY A 86 36.08 -8.47 -16.75
N GLY A 87 35.52 -8.41 -17.98
CA GLY A 87 34.14 -8.05 -18.23
C GLY A 87 33.12 -9.08 -17.71
N LEU A 88 33.44 -10.35 -17.78
CA LEU A 88 32.59 -11.45 -17.34
C LEU A 88 32.41 -11.47 -15.81
N ASN A 89 33.46 -11.14 -15.06
CA ASN A 89 33.37 -11.08 -13.59
C ASN A 89 32.47 -9.95 -13.13
N TRP A 90 32.50 -8.78 -13.74
CA TRP A 90 31.61 -7.68 -13.45
C TRP A 90 30.14 -7.98 -13.76
N LEU A 91 29.90 -8.74 -14.83
CA LEU A 91 28.58 -9.26 -15.18
C LEU A 91 28.03 -10.15 -14.05
N TRP A 92 28.83 -11.13 -13.59
CA TRP A 92 28.40 -12.04 -12.52
C TRP A 92 28.20 -11.32 -11.18
N ILE A 93 29.03 -10.33 -10.87
CA ILE A 93 28.84 -9.48 -9.68
C ILE A 93 27.51 -8.71 -9.79
N GLY A 94 27.24 -8.10 -10.94
CA GLY A 94 25.99 -7.36 -11.15
C GLY A 94 24.74 -8.26 -11.08
N VAL A 95 24.77 -9.42 -11.74
CA VAL A 95 23.69 -10.40 -11.69
C VAL A 95 23.50 -10.94 -10.26
N GLY A 96 24.59 -11.30 -9.58
CA GLY A 96 24.52 -11.80 -8.20
C GLY A 96 23.94 -10.78 -7.24
N LEU A 97 24.40 -9.53 -7.28
CA LEU A 97 23.89 -8.45 -6.42
C LEU A 97 22.41 -8.15 -6.70
N SER A 98 22.01 -8.03 -7.97
CA SER A 98 20.61 -7.80 -8.32
C SER A 98 19.71 -8.96 -7.88
N THR A 99 20.17 -10.21 -8.03
CA THR A 99 19.43 -11.38 -7.54
C THR A 99 19.24 -11.36 -6.04
N LEU A 100 20.25 -10.98 -5.27
CA LEU A 100 20.15 -10.87 -3.80
C LEU A 100 19.14 -9.78 -3.39
N VAL A 101 19.17 -8.62 -4.04
CA VAL A 101 18.20 -7.53 -3.78
C VAL A 101 16.78 -7.99 -4.11
N LEU A 102 16.59 -8.70 -5.24
CA LEU A 102 15.27 -9.22 -5.60
C LEU A 102 14.78 -10.27 -4.63
N LEU A 103 15.62 -11.21 -4.20
CA LEU A 103 15.25 -12.21 -3.19
C LEU A 103 14.88 -11.54 -1.84
N PHE A 104 15.65 -10.54 -1.42
CA PHE A 104 15.32 -9.77 -0.23
C PHE A 104 13.94 -9.09 -0.34
N THR A 105 13.66 -8.43 -1.47
CA THR A 105 12.36 -7.76 -1.68
C THR A 105 11.21 -8.75 -1.75
N VAL A 106 11.40 -9.93 -2.35
CA VAL A 106 10.39 -11.00 -2.37
C VAL A 106 10.09 -11.48 -0.95
N VAL A 107 11.13 -11.80 -0.16
CA VAL A 107 10.94 -12.26 1.23
C VAL A 107 10.26 -11.18 2.08
N TRP A 108 10.64 -9.91 1.91
CA TRP A 108 10.00 -8.80 2.61
C TRP A 108 8.53 -8.66 2.21
N THR A 109 8.21 -8.70 0.92
CA THR A 109 6.83 -8.66 0.41
C THR A 109 5.97 -9.79 0.97
N VAL A 110 6.48 -11.03 0.95
CA VAL A 110 5.73 -12.18 1.50
C VAL A 110 5.47 -12.02 2.99
N ARG A 111 6.43 -11.50 3.76
CA ARG A 111 6.23 -11.23 5.20
C ARG A 111 5.18 -10.14 5.44
N VAL A 112 5.19 -9.07 4.65
CA VAL A 112 4.17 -8.01 4.74
C VAL A 112 2.79 -8.58 4.39
N LEU A 113 2.67 -9.36 3.31
CA LEU A 113 1.41 -10.01 2.94
C LEU A 113 0.88 -10.92 4.05
N ALA A 114 1.73 -11.77 4.61
CA ALA A 114 1.35 -12.65 5.72
C ALA A 114 0.89 -11.87 6.97
N HIS A 115 1.51 -10.72 7.25
CA HIS A 115 1.13 -9.87 8.38
C HIS A 115 -0.25 -9.21 8.19
N ILE A 116 -0.56 -8.75 6.97
CA ILE A 116 -1.82 -8.04 6.70
C ILE A 116 -3.01 -8.96 6.40
N GLU A 117 -2.80 -10.25 6.21
CA GLU A 117 -3.84 -11.23 5.86
C GLU A 117 -4.89 -11.35 6.98
N ALA A 118 -4.45 -11.50 8.21
CA ALA A 118 -5.33 -11.64 9.36
C ALA A 118 -5.09 -10.57 10.41
N PRO A 119 -6.14 -10.11 11.12
CA PRO A 119 -5.97 -9.18 12.23
C PRO A 119 -5.19 -9.83 13.37
N PRO A 120 -4.36 -9.05 14.12
CA PRO A 120 -3.55 -9.58 15.22
C PRO A 120 -4.40 -10.11 16.39
N VAL A 121 -5.60 -9.56 16.53
CA VAL A 121 -6.59 -9.95 17.54
C VAL A 121 -7.94 -10.16 16.87
N LYS A 122 -8.76 -11.09 17.39
CA LYS A 122 -10.10 -11.33 16.85
C LYS A 122 -10.95 -10.07 16.95
N PRO A 123 -11.48 -9.56 15.81
CA PRO A 123 -12.32 -8.38 15.81
C PRO A 123 -13.58 -8.56 16.64
N ALA A 124 -13.85 -7.61 17.53
CA ALA A 124 -15.08 -7.58 18.33
C ALA A 124 -16.27 -6.99 17.55
N VAL A 125 -15.98 -6.11 16.60
CA VAL A 125 -16.99 -5.41 15.78
C VAL A 125 -16.92 -5.91 14.35
N THR A 126 -18.08 -6.16 13.77
CA THR A 126 -18.23 -6.47 12.34
C THR A 126 -19.11 -5.42 11.68
N ILE A 127 -18.66 -4.86 10.59
CA ILE A 127 -19.39 -3.88 9.78
C ILE A 127 -19.60 -4.45 8.39
N GLU A 128 -20.84 -4.45 7.93
CA GLU A 128 -21.19 -4.81 6.57
C GLU A 128 -21.31 -3.53 5.74
N VAL A 129 -20.58 -3.47 4.63
CA VAL A 129 -20.56 -2.32 3.73
C VAL A 129 -21.04 -2.78 2.37
N THR A 130 -22.17 -2.22 1.94
CA THR A 130 -22.75 -2.51 0.62
C THR A 130 -22.53 -1.32 -0.30
N GLY A 131 -21.79 -1.56 -1.40
CA GLY A 131 -21.60 -0.58 -2.47
C GLY A 131 -22.87 -0.41 -3.29
N ARG A 132 -23.28 0.83 -3.50
CA ARG A 132 -24.40 1.22 -4.35
C ARG A 132 -24.01 2.44 -5.19
N GLN A 133 -24.57 2.59 -6.35
CA GLN A 133 -24.40 3.80 -7.15
C GLN A 133 -25.31 4.92 -6.58
N TRP A 134 -24.76 5.94 -5.87
CA TRP A 134 -23.39 6.39 -5.75
C TRP A 134 -23.04 6.62 -4.28
N TRP A 135 -23.26 5.65 -3.42
CA TRP A 135 -23.08 5.76 -1.98
C TRP A 135 -22.75 4.40 -1.35
N TRP A 136 -22.29 4.42 -0.10
CA TRP A 136 -22.02 3.22 0.71
C TRP A 136 -23.08 3.07 1.80
N GLN A 137 -23.81 1.97 1.76
CA GLN A 137 -24.67 1.57 2.87
C GLN A 137 -23.82 0.83 3.89
N VAL A 138 -23.86 1.26 5.14
CA VAL A 138 -23.05 0.73 6.23
C VAL A 138 -23.96 0.17 7.30
N ARG A 139 -23.81 -1.12 7.61
CA ARG A 139 -24.58 -1.80 8.65
C ARG A 139 -23.63 -2.28 9.74
N TYR A 140 -23.84 -1.83 10.97
CA TYR A 140 -23.13 -2.32 12.14
C TYR A 140 -23.84 -3.57 12.66
N LEU A 141 -23.12 -4.70 12.70
CA LEU A 141 -23.65 -5.97 13.17
C LEU A 141 -23.35 -6.13 14.65
N ALA A 142 -24.38 -6.13 15.46
CA ALA A 142 -24.28 -6.47 16.88
C ALA A 142 -24.69 -7.93 17.11
N GLY A 143 -24.22 -8.53 18.20
CA GLY A 143 -24.63 -9.88 18.57
C GLY A 143 -26.14 -9.99 18.83
N ASP A 144 -26.78 -8.90 19.27
CA ASP A 144 -28.22 -8.74 19.35
C ASP A 144 -28.72 -7.95 18.12
N PRO A 145 -29.62 -8.51 17.30
CA PRO A 145 -30.16 -7.83 16.12
C PRO A 145 -30.83 -6.48 16.41
N SER A 146 -31.40 -6.31 17.61
CA SER A 146 -32.06 -5.05 18.03
C SER A 146 -31.07 -3.90 18.19
N ARG A 147 -29.78 -4.18 18.34
CA ARG A 147 -28.70 -3.20 18.48
C ARG A 147 -27.97 -2.93 17.17
N SER A 148 -28.37 -3.60 16.07
CA SER A 148 -27.83 -3.34 14.75
C SER A 148 -28.47 -2.09 14.14
N PHE A 149 -27.64 -1.25 13.50
CA PHE A 149 -28.14 -0.02 12.87
C PHE A 149 -27.46 0.20 11.51
N VAL A 150 -28.05 1.07 10.71
CA VAL A 150 -27.58 1.37 9.35
C VAL A 150 -27.26 2.86 9.25
N THR A 151 -26.13 3.17 8.61
CA THR A 151 -25.71 4.53 8.26
C THR A 151 -25.36 4.61 6.76
N ALA A 152 -25.08 5.82 6.27
CA ALA A 152 -24.69 6.07 4.89
C ALA A 152 -23.34 6.83 4.83
N ASN A 153 -22.40 6.31 4.04
CA ASN A 153 -21.10 6.94 3.70
C ASN A 153 -20.12 7.17 4.86
N GLU A 154 -20.59 7.22 6.10
CA GLU A 154 -19.77 7.50 7.27
C GLU A 154 -19.64 6.25 8.14
N ILE A 155 -18.40 5.93 8.53
CA ILE A 155 -18.07 4.74 9.32
C ILE A 155 -17.28 5.19 10.54
N HIS A 156 -17.74 4.78 11.73
CA HIS A 156 -17.03 5.00 12.99
C HIS A 156 -16.46 3.69 13.50
N ILE A 157 -15.17 3.68 13.79
CA ILE A 157 -14.44 2.52 14.34
C ILE A 157 -13.71 2.93 15.63
N PRO A 158 -13.52 2.00 16.57
CA PRO A 158 -12.67 2.24 17.74
C PRO A 158 -11.21 2.42 17.34
N VAL A 159 -10.46 3.18 18.14
CA VAL A 159 -9.01 3.34 17.96
C VAL A 159 -8.29 2.18 18.64
N GLY A 160 -7.26 1.62 17.96
CA GLY A 160 -6.42 0.55 18.48
C GLY A 160 -7.10 -0.82 18.53
N GLU A 161 -8.25 -0.98 17.88
CA GLU A 161 -8.95 -2.26 17.80
C GLU A 161 -9.25 -2.62 16.35
N PRO A 162 -8.93 -3.83 15.89
CA PRO A 162 -9.27 -4.27 14.55
C PRO A 162 -10.79 -4.46 14.41
N VAL A 163 -11.33 -3.97 13.32
CA VAL A 163 -12.74 -4.10 12.93
C VAL A 163 -12.82 -4.92 11.66
N ARG A 164 -13.72 -5.92 11.64
CA ARG A 164 -13.99 -6.72 10.45
C ARG A 164 -14.95 -5.99 9.53
N PHE A 165 -14.64 -5.97 8.25
CA PHE A 165 -15.49 -5.45 7.20
C PHE A 165 -15.93 -6.57 6.25
N ARG A 166 -17.23 -6.67 6.02
CA ARG A 166 -17.83 -7.52 5.01
C ARG A 166 -18.29 -6.64 3.87
N LEU A 167 -17.76 -6.85 2.67
CA LEU A 167 -17.98 -6.02 1.50
C LEU A 167 -18.88 -6.73 0.51
N ILE A 168 -19.94 -6.07 0.10
CA ILE A 168 -20.98 -6.59 -0.79
C ILE A 168 -21.21 -5.57 -1.91
N GLY A 169 -21.26 -6.03 -3.16
CA GLY A 169 -21.77 -5.21 -4.28
C GLY A 169 -23.29 -5.29 -4.32
N GLY A 170 -23.96 -4.15 -4.21
CA GLY A 170 -25.43 -4.10 -4.25
C GLY A 170 -26.01 -3.98 -5.67
N ASP A 171 -25.21 -3.52 -6.61
CA ASP A 171 -25.60 -3.26 -8.01
C ASP A 171 -24.47 -3.64 -8.99
N VAL A 172 -23.37 -2.89 -9.00
CA VAL A 172 -22.18 -3.15 -9.81
C VAL A 172 -20.99 -3.45 -8.91
N ILE A 173 -19.83 -3.73 -9.49
CA ILE A 173 -18.58 -3.87 -8.74
C ILE A 173 -18.14 -2.49 -8.22
N HIS A 174 -17.83 -2.41 -6.94
CA HIS A 174 -17.24 -1.25 -6.28
C HIS A 174 -15.91 -1.64 -5.67
N SER A 175 -15.01 -0.68 -5.45
CA SER A 175 -13.76 -0.90 -4.72
C SER A 175 -13.73 -0.06 -3.45
N PHE A 176 -13.78 -0.71 -2.31
CA PHE A 176 -13.70 -0.03 -1.01
C PHE A 176 -12.23 0.21 -0.65
N TRP A 177 -11.86 1.47 -0.47
CA TRP A 177 -10.49 1.84 -0.17
C TRP A 177 -10.40 3.01 0.81
N VAL A 178 -9.69 2.79 1.91
CA VAL A 178 -9.27 3.82 2.88
C VAL A 178 -7.75 3.76 2.96
N PRO A 179 -7.02 4.53 2.12
CA PRO A 179 -5.57 4.36 1.88
C PRO A 179 -4.71 4.35 3.13
N GLN A 180 -5.03 5.22 4.10
CA GLN A 180 -4.27 5.33 5.35
C GLN A 180 -4.45 4.14 6.30
N LEU A 181 -5.51 3.35 6.13
CA LEU A 181 -5.84 2.24 7.04
C LEU A 181 -5.59 0.86 6.41
N ALA A 182 -5.84 0.70 5.11
CA ALA A 182 -5.61 -0.57 4.41
C ALA A 182 -5.52 -0.41 2.89
N GLY A 183 -5.10 -1.49 2.21
CA GLY A 183 -5.25 -1.66 0.77
C GLY A 183 -6.73 -1.74 0.36
N LYS A 184 -7.01 -1.57 -0.93
CA LYS A 184 -8.36 -1.69 -1.48
C LYS A 184 -8.85 -3.13 -1.52
N MET A 185 -10.17 -3.29 -1.41
CA MET A 185 -10.86 -4.57 -1.55
C MET A 185 -12.15 -4.37 -2.34
N ASP A 186 -12.41 -5.24 -3.30
CA ASP A 186 -13.57 -5.14 -4.17
C ASP A 186 -14.84 -5.65 -3.47
N ALA A 187 -15.94 -4.94 -3.68
CA ALA A 187 -17.29 -5.32 -3.32
C ALA A 187 -18.00 -5.80 -4.58
N ILE A 188 -18.16 -7.12 -4.73
CA ILE A 188 -18.63 -7.77 -5.95
C ILE A 188 -20.06 -8.27 -5.73
N PRO A 189 -21.01 -8.02 -6.66
CA PRO A 189 -22.35 -8.57 -6.58
C PRO A 189 -22.35 -10.11 -6.53
N GLY A 190 -23.11 -10.67 -5.61
CA GLY A 190 -23.20 -12.12 -5.41
C GLY A 190 -22.02 -12.74 -4.63
N GLN A 191 -21.01 -11.97 -4.25
CA GLN A 191 -19.88 -12.43 -3.44
C GLN A 191 -19.69 -11.53 -2.23
N THR A 192 -19.39 -12.13 -1.08
CA THR A 192 -18.98 -11.38 0.12
C THR A 192 -17.48 -11.49 0.29
N ASN A 193 -16.78 -10.36 0.18
CA ASN A 193 -15.37 -10.27 0.49
C ASN A 193 -15.17 -9.75 1.92
N GLU A 194 -14.13 -10.23 2.60
CA GLU A 194 -13.84 -9.81 3.97
C GLU A 194 -12.46 -9.14 4.05
N THR A 195 -12.40 -8.05 4.80
CA THR A 195 -11.15 -7.37 5.15
C THR A 195 -11.23 -6.88 6.60
N TRP A 196 -10.14 -6.31 7.10
CA TRP A 196 -10.12 -5.68 8.40
C TRP A 196 -9.41 -4.32 8.33
N LEU A 197 -9.84 -3.40 9.17
CA LEU A 197 -9.23 -2.08 9.34
C LEU A 197 -8.98 -1.85 10.82
N GLU A 198 -7.90 -1.13 11.10
CA GLU A 198 -7.58 -0.60 12.42
C GLU A 198 -7.04 0.81 12.25
N ALA A 199 -7.43 1.72 13.13
CA ALA A 199 -6.86 3.06 13.21
C ALA A 199 -6.04 3.17 14.50
N ALA A 200 -4.73 3.32 14.37
CA ALA A 200 -3.83 3.47 15.52
C ALA A 200 -3.95 4.84 16.20
N VAL A 201 -4.41 5.85 15.46
CA VAL A 201 -4.55 7.24 15.93
C VAL A 201 -5.97 7.72 15.71
N PRO A 202 -6.57 8.51 16.65
CA PRO A 202 -7.86 9.11 16.41
C PRO A 202 -7.78 10.13 15.28
N GLY A 203 -8.79 10.14 14.40
CA GLY A 203 -8.81 11.03 13.26
C GLY A 203 -9.92 10.73 12.27
N SER A 204 -9.94 11.48 11.19
CA SER A 204 -10.86 11.33 10.08
C SER A 204 -10.08 10.84 8.86
N TYR A 205 -10.41 9.66 8.36
CA TYR A 205 -9.73 8.98 7.27
C TYR A 205 -10.61 9.00 6.03
N ARG A 206 -10.09 9.55 4.95
CA ARG A 206 -10.83 9.62 3.70
C ARG A 206 -10.77 8.29 2.97
N GLY A 207 -11.93 7.76 2.59
CA GLY A 207 -12.08 6.64 1.67
C GLY A 207 -12.64 7.08 0.32
N GLN A 208 -12.47 6.23 -0.68
CA GLN A 208 -13.08 6.41 -2.00
C GLN A 208 -13.38 5.07 -2.65
N CYS A 209 -14.24 5.09 -3.65
CA CYS A 209 -14.42 4.02 -4.63
C CYS A 209 -13.42 4.23 -5.77
N THR A 210 -12.70 3.19 -6.20
CA THR A 210 -11.67 3.27 -7.27
C THR A 210 -11.92 2.21 -8.35
#